data_32684ee9669fe524ef9479e284cc4654
#
_entry.id   32684ee9669fe524ef9479e284cc4654
#
_cell.length_a   1.000
_cell.length_b   1.000
_cell.length_c   1.000
_cell.angle_alpha   90.00
_cell.angle_beta   90.00
_cell.angle_gamma   90.00
#
_symmetry.space_group_name_H-M   'P 1'
#
loop_
_entity.id
_entity.type
_entity.pdbx_description
1 polymer ?
#
loop_
_entity_poly.entity_id
_entity_poly.type
_entity_poly.pdbx_seq_one_letter_code
_entity_poly.pdbx_strand_id
1 'polypeptide(L)'
;FRRVLFRSKMSDITRIALDAMGGDNAPGEIVKGAVEAVQKRNDIKILLTGREEVLKKELAGYTYPAEQIEIVNASEVIETAEPPVKAIRGKKDSSIVVAMKMVKKGEADAFVSAGSTGAVLVGGQVLVGRIKGVERPPLAPLFPTLKGASLLIDCGANVDARPSHLVQFAKMGS
;
A
#
# COMPACT_ATOMS: atom_id res chain seq x y z
N PHE A 1 3.87 -22.59 -12.75
CA PHE A 1 3.75 -21.61 -11.67
C PHE A 1 5.09 -21.53 -10.94
N ARG A 2 5.94 -20.55 -11.27
CA ARG A 2 7.09 -20.24 -10.42
C ARG A 2 6.51 -19.63 -9.15
N ARG A 3 6.62 -20.36 -8.02
CA ARG A 3 6.54 -19.76 -6.69
C ARG A 3 7.37 -18.47 -6.74
N VAL A 4 6.73 -17.33 -6.55
CA VAL A 4 7.41 -16.13 -6.08
C VAL A 4 7.77 -16.49 -4.64
N LEU A 5 8.87 -17.23 -4.49
CA LEU A 5 9.52 -17.36 -3.22
C LEU A 5 9.95 -15.93 -2.88
N PHE A 6 9.30 -15.34 -1.90
CA PHE A 6 9.90 -14.32 -1.09
C PHE A 6 11.21 -14.93 -0.57
N ARG A 7 12.26 -14.72 -1.32
CA ARG A 7 13.62 -15.00 -0.86
C ARG A 7 13.93 -13.88 0.11
N SER A 8 13.46 -14.02 1.35
CA SER A 8 14.03 -13.31 2.47
C SER A 8 15.51 -13.68 2.50
N LYS A 9 16.33 -12.90 1.86
CA LYS A 9 17.74 -12.79 2.22
C LYS A 9 17.73 -12.17 3.62
N MET A 10 18.16 -12.92 4.60
CA MET A 10 18.22 -12.55 6.02
C MET A 10 19.17 -11.38 6.33
N SER A 11 19.35 -10.41 5.42
CA SER A 11 20.18 -9.22 5.61
C SER A 11 19.69 -7.96 4.90
N ASP A 12 18.58 -8.03 4.15
CA ASP A 12 18.12 -6.86 3.40
C ASP A 12 16.95 -6.19 4.13
N ILE A 13 17.12 -4.90 4.48
CA ILE A 13 16.06 -4.05 5.03
C ILE A 13 14.91 -3.96 4.01
N THR A 14 13.69 -4.34 4.43
CA THR A 14 12.50 -4.20 3.60
C THR A 14 12.03 -2.74 3.58
N ARG A 15 12.00 -2.12 2.42
CA ARG A 15 11.57 -0.72 2.24
C ARG A 15 10.07 -0.69 1.98
N ILE A 16 9.34 0.03 2.81
CA ILE A 16 7.88 0.12 2.77
C ILE A 16 7.48 1.55 2.42
N ALA A 17 6.91 1.77 1.24
CA ALA A 17 6.28 3.05 0.90
C ALA A 17 4.93 3.14 1.59
N LEU A 18 4.80 4.06 2.55
CA LEU A 18 3.61 4.27 3.36
C LEU A 18 2.94 5.59 2.99
N ASP A 19 1.71 5.51 2.49
CA ASP A 19 0.87 6.67 2.25
C ASP A 19 0.46 7.31 3.58
N ALA A 20 1.14 8.40 3.95
CA ALA A 20 0.93 9.07 5.22
C ALA A 20 -0.31 9.99 5.23
N MET A 21 -0.89 10.26 4.08
CA MET A 21 -2.02 11.19 3.94
C MET A 21 -3.36 10.46 3.72
N GLY A 22 -3.35 9.13 3.64
CA GLY A 22 -4.55 8.33 3.41
C GLY A 22 -5.22 7.88 4.71
N GLY A 23 -6.57 7.92 4.72
CA GLY A 23 -7.40 7.51 5.86
C GLY A 23 -7.95 8.67 6.68
N ASP A 24 -9.00 8.37 7.46
CA ASP A 24 -9.80 9.40 8.16
C ASP A 24 -9.02 10.15 9.25
N ASN A 25 -8.00 9.51 9.83
CA ASN A 25 -7.17 10.07 10.91
C ASN A 25 -5.72 10.35 10.46
N ALA A 26 -5.53 10.50 9.14
CA ALA A 26 -4.21 10.89 8.60
C ALA A 26 -3.91 12.38 8.86
N PRO A 27 -2.65 12.76 9.03
CA PRO A 27 -1.47 11.90 9.07
C PRO A 27 -1.15 11.31 10.45
N GLY A 28 -1.76 11.81 11.54
CA GLY A 28 -1.36 11.54 12.92
C GLY A 28 -1.27 10.04 13.24
N GLU A 29 -2.36 9.28 13.05
CA GLU A 29 -2.36 7.84 13.36
C GLU A 29 -1.45 7.03 12.42
N ILE A 30 -1.26 7.47 11.17
CA ILE A 30 -0.34 6.80 10.25
C ILE A 30 1.11 6.99 10.68
N VAL A 31 1.49 8.23 11.04
CA VAL A 31 2.83 8.54 11.54
C VAL A 31 3.12 7.81 12.85
N LYS A 32 2.15 7.78 13.78
CA LYS A 32 2.26 7.03 15.03
C LYS A 32 2.47 5.54 14.76
N GLY A 33 1.67 4.93 13.87
CA GLY A 33 1.83 3.54 13.48
C GLY A 33 3.19 3.24 12.83
N ALA A 34 3.70 4.16 12.01
CA ALA A 34 5.03 4.05 11.41
C ALA A 34 6.13 4.04 12.50
N VAL A 35 6.06 4.96 13.46
CA VAL A 35 7.00 5.02 14.58
C VAL A 35 6.95 3.76 15.43
N GLU A 36 5.77 3.30 15.80
CA GLU A 36 5.61 2.05 16.56
C GLU A 36 6.17 0.82 15.82
N ALA A 37 6.04 0.80 14.50
CA ALA A 37 6.56 -0.30 13.69
C ALA A 37 8.09 -0.35 13.71
N VAL A 38 8.78 0.78 13.51
CA VAL A 38 10.25 0.82 13.53
C VAL A 38 10.84 0.68 14.92
N GLN A 39 10.10 1.02 15.97
CA GLN A 39 10.51 0.75 17.36
C GLN A 39 10.47 -0.75 17.70
N LYS A 40 9.62 -1.53 17.02
CA LYS A 40 9.46 -2.99 17.23
C LYS A 40 10.28 -3.83 16.25
N ARG A 41 10.72 -3.27 15.13
CA ARG A 41 11.37 -3.97 14.03
C ARG A 41 12.57 -3.18 13.52
N ASN A 42 13.70 -3.87 13.37
CA ASN A 42 14.94 -3.30 12.83
C ASN A 42 15.23 -3.73 11.38
N ASP A 43 14.36 -4.57 10.80
CA ASP A 43 14.49 -5.12 9.46
C ASP A 43 13.60 -4.39 8.42
N ILE A 44 13.02 -3.25 8.79
CA ILE A 44 12.20 -2.42 7.91
C ILE A 44 12.71 -0.98 7.83
N LYS A 45 12.52 -0.34 6.69
CA LYS A 45 12.63 1.11 6.49
C LYS A 45 11.32 1.64 5.92
N ILE A 46 10.77 2.67 6.51
CA ILE A 46 9.51 3.29 6.08
C ILE A 46 9.81 4.57 5.29
N LEU A 47 9.26 4.64 4.08
CA LEU A 47 9.30 5.79 3.19
C LEU A 47 7.93 6.45 3.28
N LEU A 48 7.79 7.47 4.17
CA LEU A 48 6.55 8.20 4.40
C LEU A 48 6.27 9.14 3.24
N THR A 49 5.27 8.86 2.43
CA THR A 49 4.86 9.73 1.33
C THR A 49 3.77 10.70 1.77
N GLY A 50 3.99 12.00 1.60
CA GLY A 50 3.03 13.04 1.98
C GLY A 50 3.65 14.42 2.03
N ARG A 51 2.89 15.40 2.52
CA ARG A 51 3.34 16.79 2.64
C ARG A 51 4.46 16.90 3.66
N GLU A 52 5.67 17.21 3.20
CA GLU A 52 6.90 17.18 4.00
C GLU A 52 6.78 18.00 5.30
N GLU A 53 6.27 19.23 5.22
CA GLU A 53 6.12 20.12 6.37
C GLU A 53 5.18 19.54 7.45
N VAL A 54 4.09 18.90 7.01
CA VAL A 54 3.13 18.26 7.90
C VAL A 54 3.76 17.05 8.58
N LEU A 55 4.44 16.20 7.82
CA LEU A 55 5.08 14.99 8.34
C LEU A 55 6.24 15.28 9.29
N LYS A 56 7.05 16.32 9.01
CA LYS A 56 8.09 16.79 9.94
C LYS A 56 7.51 17.24 11.27
N LYS A 57 6.41 17.99 11.23
CA LYS A 57 5.73 18.46 12.44
C LYS A 57 5.19 17.30 13.27
N GLU A 58 4.53 16.32 12.62
CA GLU A 58 4.01 15.14 13.31
C GLU A 58 5.14 14.29 13.92
N LEU A 59 6.20 14.03 13.17
CA LEU A 59 7.34 13.24 13.63
C LEU A 59 8.13 13.89 14.76
N ALA A 60 8.11 15.21 14.87
CA ALA A 60 8.82 15.95 15.93
C ALA A 60 8.36 15.57 17.37
N GLY A 61 7.14 15.01 17.50
CA GLY A 61 6.61 14.53 18.78
C GLY A 61 7.08 13.14 19.19
N TYR A 62 7.90 12.46 18.37
CA TYR A 62 8.26 11.06 18.60
C TYR A 62 9.77 10.85 18.65
N THR A 63 10.18 9.80 19.37
CA THR A 63 11.56 9.29 19.35
C THR A 63 11.59 7.96 18.58
N TYR A 64 12.40 7.88 17.54
CA TYR A 64 12.52 6.71 16.67
C TYR A 64 13.92 6.64 16.04
N PRO A 65 14.36 5.48 15.53
CA PRO A 65 15.59 5.36 14.74
C PRO A 65 15.50 6.17 13.45
N ALA A 66 16.26 7.27 13.36
CA ALA A 66 16.14 8.23 12.25
C ALA A 66 16.44 7.61 10.87
N GLU A 67 17.29 6.59 10.82
CA GLU A 67 17.66 5.87 9.60
C GLU A 67 16.53 4.98 9.05
N GLN A 68 15.53 4.64 9.88
CA GLN A 68 14.41 3.77 9.51
C GLN A 68 13.17 4.51 9.00
N ILE A 69 13.11 5.84 9.12
CA ILE A 69 12.00 6.65 8.57
C ILE A 69 12.59 7.74 7.67
N GLU A 70 12.11 7.77 6.43
CA GLU A 70 12.45 8.78 5.44
C GLU A 70 11.18 9.44 4.91
N ILE A 71 11.16 10.77 4.83
CA ILE A 71 10.03 11.51 4.25
C ILE A 71 10.25 11.65 2.75
N VAL A 72 9.25 11.26 1.98
CA VAL A 72 9.20 11.47 0.54
C VAL A 72 8.08 12.47 0.24
N ASN A 73 8.44 13.67 -0.19
CA ASN A 73 7.46 14.72 -0.40
C ASN A 73 6.46 14.37 -1.50
N ALA A 74 5.18 14.62 -1.20
CA ALA A 74 4.05 14.54 -2.13
C ALA A 74 3.05 15.63 -1.76
N SER A 75 2.80 16.55 -2.68
CA SER A 75 2.05 17.78 -2.38
C SER A 75 0.54 17.60 -2.41
N GLU A 76 0.04 16.57 -3.13
CA GLU A 76 -1.38 16.31 -3.35
C GLU A 76 -1.89 15.16 -2.50
N VAL A 77 -3.20 15.18 -2.22
CA VAL A 77 -3.91 14.12 -1.49
C VAL A 77 -5.11 13.67 -2.32
N ILE A 78 -5.33 12.36 -2.43
CA ILE A 78 -6.53 11.78 -3.01
C ILE A 78 -7.52 11.51 -1.88
N GLU A 79 -8.65 12.20 -1.91
CA GLU A 79 -9.73 12.04 -0.93
C GLU A 79 -10.55 10.78 -1.21
N THR A 80 -11.15 10.21 -0.15
CA THR A 80 -11.92 8.95 -0.24
C THR A 80 -13.12 9.06 -1.19
N ALA A 81 -13.74 10.24 -1.28
CA ALA A 81 -14.92 10.49 -2.13
C ALA A 81 -14.58 10.79 -3.60
N GLU A 82 -13.31 10.95 -3.95
CA GLU A 82 -12.92 11.27 -5.33
C GLU A 82 -13.07 10.06 -6.26
N PRO A 83 -13.55 10.28 -7.52
CA PRO A 83 -13.57 9.23 -8.52
C PRO A 83 -12.15 8.67 -8.78
N PRO A 84 -11.89 7.40 -8.47
CA PRO A 84 -10.53 6.84 -8.41
C PRO A 84 -9.71 7.00 -9.69
N VAL A 85 -10.33 6.75 -10.85
CA VAL A 85 -9.65 6.86 -12.16
C VAL A 85 -9.22 8.29 -12.46
N LYS A 86 -10.10 9.27 -12.16
CA LYS A 86 -9.81 10.69 -12.37
C LYS A 86 -8.71 11.16 -11.40
N ALA A 87 -8.81 10.76 -10.14
CA ALA A 87 -7.85 11.12 -9.11
C ALA A 87 -6.44 10.60 -9.42
N ILE A 88 -6.29 9.31 -9.74
CA ILE A 88 -4.99 8.70 -10.09
C ILE A 88 -4.37 9.34 -11.35
N ARG A 89 -5.18 9.71 -12.34
CA ARG A 89 -4.68 10.34 -13.57
C ARG A 89 -4.35 11.82 -13.39
N GLY A 90 -5.12 12.54 -12.57
CA GLY A 90 -5.01 13.98 -12.35
C GLY A 90 -3.94 14.34 -11.32
N LYS A 91 -3.96 13.68 -10.17
CA LYS A 91 -3.08 13.98 -9.02
C LYS A 91 -1.81 13.14 -9.05
N LYS A 92 -0.89 13.50 -9.94
CA LYS A 92 0.35 12.74 -10.19
C LYS A 92 1.39 12.85 -9.07
N ASP A 93 1.23 13.86 -8.21
CA ASP A 93 2.06 14.12 -7.04
C ASP A 93 1.34 13.81 -5.73
N SER A 94 0.30 12.96 -5.79
CA SER A 94 -0.37 12.50 -4.58
C SER A 94 0.44 11.41 -3.86
N SER A 95 0.29 11.37 -2.53
CA SER A 95 0.99 10.40 -1.67
C SER A 95 0.84 8.96 -2.15
N ILE A 96 -0.37 8.54 -2.54
CA ILE A 96 -0.66 7.21 -3.14
C ILE A 96 0.12 7.01 -4.45
N VAL A 97 0.09 7.99 -5.37
CA VAL A 97 0.73 7.85 -6.68
C VAL A 97 2.24 7.84 -6.57
N VAL A 98 2.81 8.69 -5.71
CA VAL A 98 4.26 8.72 -5.44
C VAL A 98 4.71 7.39 -4.85
N ALA A 99 4.05 6.89 -3.81
CA ALA A 99 4.37 5.62 -3.17
C ALA A 99 4.30 4.43 -4.14
N MET A 100 3.25 4.34 -4.97
CA MET A 100 3.13 3.28 -5.98
C MET A 100 4.20 3.35 -7.07
N LYS A 101 4.60 4.56 -7.48
CA LYS A 101 5.72 4.74 -8.42
C LYS A 101 7.04 4.24 -7.84
N MET A 102 7.28 4.44 -6.54
CA MET A 102 8.47 3.93 -5.86
C MET A 102 8.52 2.40 -5.92
N VAL A 103 7.39 1.72 -5.66
CA VAL A 103 7.31 0.27 -5.82
C VAL A 103 7.56 -0.16 -7.26
N LYS A 104 6.96 0.53 -8.24
CA LYS A 104 7.17 0.25 -9.67
C LYS A 104 8.63 0.36 -10.11
N LYS A 105 9.36 1.33 -9.54
CA LYS A 105 10.79 1.55 -9.83
C LYS A 105 11.74 0.65 -9.03
N GLY A 106 11.22 -0.11 -8.05
CA GLY A 106 12.04 -0.90 -7.12
C GLY A 106 12.75 -0.05 -6.06
N GLU A 107 12.30 1.19 -5.84
CA GLU A 107 12.75 2.06 -4.75
C GLU A 107 12.13 1.65 -3.41
N ALA A 108 10.95 0.99 -3.45
CA ALA A 108 10.29 0.35 -2.32
C ALA A 108 9.90 -1.09 -2.67
N ASP A 109 9.86 -1.95 -1.66
CA ASP A 109 9.55 -3.37 -1.80
C ASP A 109 8.06 -3.67 -1.54
N ALA A 110 7.38 -2.77 -0.81
CA ALA A 110 5.95 -2.84 -0.51
C ALA A 110 5.30 -1.45 -0.47
N PHE A 111 3.97 -1.44 -0.63
CA PHE A 111 3.12 -0.25 -0.48
C PHE A 111 2.04 -0.53 0.56
N VAL A 112 1.81 0.45 1.45
CA VAL A 112 0.76 0.41 2.47
C VAL A 112 -0.02 1.73 2.45
N SER A 113 -1.34 1.66 2.52
CA SER A 113 -2.21 2.82 2.60
C SER A 113 -3.49 2.48 3.38
N ALA A 114 -3.98 3.42 4.16
CA ALA A 114 -5.31 3.40 4.76
C ALA A 114 -6.29 4.32 4.00
N GLY A 115 -5.91 4.77 2.82
CA GLY A 115 -6.70 5.69 1.99
C GLY A 115 -7.79 5.01 1.17
N SER A 116 -8.26 5.69 0.11
CA SER A 116 -9.28 5.19 -0.79
C SER A 116 -8.92 3.83 -1.41
N THR A 117 -9.66 2.77 -1.07
CA THR A 117 -9.49 1.43 -1.66
C THR A 117 -9.60 1.46 -3.19
N GLY A 118 -10.51 2.28 -3.73
CA GLY A 118 -10.67 2.45 -5.17
C GLY A 118 -9.43 3.07 -5.83
N ALA A 119 -8.83 4.07 -5.22
CA ALA A 119 -7.59 4.68 -5.71
C ALA A 119 -6.41 3.69 -5.66
N VAL A 120 -6.30 2.91 -4.58
CA VAL A 120 -5.28 1.85 -4.44
C VAL A 120 -5.46 0.79 -5.52
N LEU A 121 -6.67 0.32 -5.77
CA LEU A 121 -6.97 -0.67 -6.81
C LEU A 121 -6.62 -0.15 -8.21
N VAL A 122 -7.08 1.04 -8.56
CA VAL A 122 -6.81 1.66 -9.87
C VAL A 122 -5.32 1.96 -10.02
N GLY A 123 -4.69 2.53 -9.01
CA GLY A 123 -3.25 2.81 -9.01
C GLY A 123 -2.42 1.54 -9.16
N GLY A 124 -2.76 0.48 -8.45
CA GLY A 124 -2.13 -0.83 -8.60
C GLY A 124 -2.20 -1.36 -10.03
N GLN A 125 -3.37 -1.25 -10.68
CA GLN A 125 -3.53 -1.71 -12.07
C GLN A 125 -2.78 -0.84 -13.09
N VAL A 126 -2.82 0.49 -12.93
CA VAL A 126 -2.34 1.44 -13.95
C VAL A 126 -0.88 1.79 -13.77
N LEU A 127 -0.41 1.96 -12.52
CA LEU A 127 0.94 2.40 -12.20
C LEU A 127 1.89 1.22 -11.97
N VAL A 128 1.51 0.27 -11.11
CA VAL A 128 2.35 -0.90 -10.79
C VAL A 128 2.25 -1.94 -11.92
N GLY A 129 1.05 -2.23 -12.33
CA GLY A 129 0.73 -3.21 -13.38
C GLY A 129 0.17 -4.51 -12.83
N ARG A 130 -0.50 -5.26 -13.71
CA ARG A 130 -1.10 -6.56 -13.36
C ARG A 130 -0.10 -7.69 -13.56
N ILE A 131 -0.24 -8.75 -12.78
CA ILE A 131 0.46 -10.00 -13.01
C ILE A 131 0.02 -10.57 -14.37
N LYS A 132 0.97 -11.07 -15.15
CA LYS A 132 0.69 -11.64 -16.48
C LYS A 132 -0.36 -12.77 -16.39
N GLY A 133 -1.43 -12.66 -17.17
CA GLY A 133 -2.54 -13.60 -17.18
C GLY A 133 -3.67 -13.27 -16.21
N VAL A 134 -3.54 -12.24 -15.37
CA VAL A 134 -4.61 -11.74 -14.50
C VAL A 134 -5.40 -10.66 -15.23
N GLU A 135 -6.68 -10.92 -15.48
CA GLU A 135 -7.58 -9.96 -16.14
C GLU A 135 -8.01 -8.85 -15.17
N ARG A 136 -8.36 -9.24 -13.93
CA ARG A 136 -8.79 -8.33 -12.89
C ARG A 136 -8.15 -8.70 -11.54
N PRO A 137 -7.47 -7.75 -10.87
CA PRO A 137 -7.00 -7.99 -9.51
C PRO A 137 -8.19 -7.96 -8.55
N PRO A 138 -8.27 -8.91 -7.61
CA PRO A 138 -9.28 -8.92 -6.55
C PRO A 138 -8.81 -8.15 -5.32
N LEU A 139 -9.76 -7.79 -4.45
CA LEU A 139 -9.50 -7.46 -3.06
C LEU A 139 -9.59 -8.74 -2.23
N ALA A 140 -8.54 -9.05 -1.48
CA ALA A 140 -8.40 -10.34 -0.81
C ALA A 140 -8.02 -10.18 0.68
N PRO A 141 -8.98 -9.76 1.55
CA PRO A 141 -8.74 -9.67 2.98
C PRO A 141 -8.66 -11.03 3.66
N LEU A 142 -7.87 -11.08 4.73
CA LEU A 142 -7.84 -12.21 5.65
C LEU A 142 -8.92 -12.03 6.73
N PHE A 143 -9.85 -12.99 6.79
CA PHE A 143 -10.88 -13.02 7.81
C PHE A 143 -10.48 -13.91 8.98
N PRO A 144 -10.55 -13.42 10.23
CA PRO A 144 -10.35 -14.26 11.40
C PRO A 144 -11.48 -15.31 11.51
N THR A 145 -11.11 -16.54 11.83
CA THR A 145 -12.06 -17.65 12.06
C THR A 145 -11.74 -18.33 13.38
N LEU A 146 -12.62 -19.22 13.84
CA LEU A 146 -12.40 -19.97 15.08
C LEU A 146 -11.13 -20.85 15.06
N LYS A 147 -10.62 -21.19 13.88
CA LYS A 147 -9.45 -22.07 13.70
C LYS A 147 -8.26 -21.38 12.98
N GLY A 148 -8.23 -20.04 12.95
CA GLY A 148 -7.18 -19.29 12.27
C GLY A 148 -7.72 -18.18 11.37
N ALA A 149 -7.26 -18.09 10.11
CA ALA A 149 -7.71 -17.10 9.16
C ALA A 149 -8.12 -17.75 7.83
N SER A 150 -9.13 -17.18 7.18
CA SER A 150 -9.56 -17.53 5.83
C SER A 150 -9.37 -16.35 4.88
N LEU A 151 -8.92 -16.61 3.67
CA LEU A 151 -8.81 -15.61 2.62
C LEU A 151 -10.15 -15.51 1.88
N LEU A 152 -10.78 -14.32 1.96
CA LEU A 152 -11.96 -14.00 1.13
C LEU A 152 -11.51 -13.32 -0.15
N ILE A 153 -11.87 -13.87 -1.31
CA ILE A 153 -11.45 -13.35 -2.62
C ILE A 153 -12.54 -13.55 -3.69
N ASP A 154 -13.12 -12.57 -4.34
CA ASP A 154 -12.93 -11.12 -4.23
C ASP A 154 -13.86 -10.53 -3.15
N CYS A 155 -13.44 -9.44 -2.51
CA CYS A 155 -14.24 -8.73 -1.52
C CYS A 155 -14.64 -7.33 -2.04
N GLY A 156 -15.44 -7.28 -3.12
CA GLY A 156 -16.06 -6.06 -3.62
C GLY A 156 -15.22 -5.17 -4.55
N ALA A 157 -14.03 -5.59 -4.95
CA ALA A 157 -13.25 -4.84 -5.96
C ALA A 157 -13.87 -4.95 -7.37
N ASN A 158 -14.56 -6.06 -7.64
CA ASN A 158 -15.20 -6.32 -8.93
C ASN A 158 -16.70 -6.54 -8.71
N VAL A 159 -17.52 -5.57 -9.12
CA VAL A 159 -18.99 -5.62 -8.98
C VAL A 159 -19.57 -6.77 -9.81
N ASP A 160 -19.10 -6.93 -11.06
CA ASP A 160 -19.55 -7.98 -11.99
C ASP A 160 -18.38 -8.91 -12.32
N ALA A 161 -18.23 -9.99 -11.54
CA ALA A 161 -17.23 -11.00 -11.78
C ALA A 161 -17.72 -12.01 -12.85
N ARG A 162 -16.93 -12.18 -13.92
CA ARG A 162 -17.17 -13.24 -14.91
C ARG A 162 -16.66 -14.58 -14.39
N PRO A 163 -17.14 -15.73 -14.93
CA PRO A 163 -16.62 -17.05 -14.55
C PRO A 163 -15.10 -17.18 -14.66
N SER A 164 -14.49 -16.59 -15.72
CA SER A 164 -13.03 -16.56 -15.89
C SER A 164 -12.31 -15.83 -14.74
N HIS A 165 -12.91 -14.77 -14.20
CA HIS A 165 -12.35 -14.04 -13.05
C HIS A 165 -12.37 -14.92 -11.79
N LEU A 166 -13.46 -15.65 -11.51
CA LEU A 166 -13.57 -16.54 -10.36
C LEU A 166 -12.50 -17.63 -10.38
N VAL A 167 -12.24 -18.21 -11.55
CA VAL A 167 -11.14 -19.17 -11.74
C VAL A 167 -9.78 -18.55 -11.46
N GLN A 168 -9.56 -17.30 -11.90
CA GLN A 168 -8.33 -16.58 -11.60
C GLN A 168 -8.19 -16.25 -10.12
N PHE A 169 -9.28 -15.82 -9.46
CA PHE A 169 -9.31 -15.55 -8.03
C PHE A 169 -8.97 -16.81 -7.22
N ALA A 170 -9.56 -17.95 -7.56
CA ALA A 170 -9.21 -19.23 -6.91
C ALA A 170 -7.72 -19.56 -7.05
N LYS A 171 -7.13 -19.37 -8.24
CA LYS A 171 -5.70 -19.60 -8.49
C LYS A 171 -4.80 -18.62 -7.74
N MET A 172 -5.25 -17.39 -7.49
CA MET A 172 -4.47 -16.40 -6.73
C MET A 172 -4.56 -16.62 -5.23
N GLY A 173 -5.67 -17.20 -4.74
CA GLY A 173 -5.89 -17.48 -3.33
C GLY A 173 -5.34 -18.81 -2.84
N SER A 174 -4.94 -19.71 -3.74
CA SER A 174 -4.37 -21.02 -3.41
C SER A 174 -2.84 -20.96 -3.37
#